data_04101cfc95973e83d3eeed12532ae8ec
#
_entry.id   04101cfc95973e83d3eeed12532ae8ec
#
_cell.length_a   1.000
_cell.length_b   1.000
_cell.length_c   1.000
_cell.angle_alpha   90.00
_cell.angle_beta   90.00
_cell.angle_gamma   90.00
#
_symmetry.space_group_name_H-M   'P 1'
#
loop_
_entity.id
_entity.type
_entity.pdbx_description
1 polymer ?
#
loop_
_entity_poly.entity_id
_entity_poly.type
_entity_poly.pdbx_seq_one_letter_code
_entity_poly.pdbx_strand_id
1 'polypeptide(L)'
;MTLADNKILKTLGALADQHNFEVYVVGGFVRDFFLQRERREMDFVVVGDGIKFAELLAKHLRLPKPTVYRNFGTAMLTWEEMQLEFVGARKESYRGDSRKPQVEPADLPSDLSRRDFTINAMAFALNAGNFGTLVDPFDGQKDLQAKLLRTPLAPAATFSDDPLRLLRAIRFATQLDFEIEENTFNGMREMRERLRIISQERITEEFLKILAAPKPSLGFRLLDDAGVLAIIFPEFVALKGVEEYKGYFHKDVFNHTLMVMDNLAAMSEKVPLRLSAVFHDIAKPRTKAFIQGKGWSFHGHEDIGARMLPAIFNRLRLPTDWLKYVQKLTRLHLRPIALTEEECTDSAYRRLLFQAGEDLEDLLMLCRADITSGNVKRRERHLANFDFVVKRLNEVEEKDRMRAFQSPVRGDEIMQVCGLAPGPLVGKLKTAIEDAILDGKLPNEHDAALTYLLAIKDDVRL
;
A
#
# COMPACT_ATOMS: atom_id res chain seq x y z
N MET A 1 8.95 24.64 11.05
CA MET A 1 7.77 25.16 11.77
C MET A 1 8.06 25.02 13.26
N THR A 2 7.98 26.07 14.06
CA THR A 2 8.13 25.94 15.51
C THR A 2 6.77 25.58 16.14
N LEU A 3 6.77 25.01 17.35
CA LEU A 3 5.50 24.80 18.07
C LEU A 3 4.74 26.10 18.28
N ALA A 4 5.49 27.22 18.47
CA ALA A 4 4.94 28.55 18.64
C ALA A 4 4.24 29.11 17.37
N ASP A 5 4.50 28.56 16.19
CA ASP A 5 3.83 28.99 14.95
C ASP A 5 2.52 28.23 14.73
N ASN A 6 2.28 27.17 15.48
CA ASN A 6 1.07 26.36 15.33
C ASN A 6 -0.13 27.01 16.04
N LYS A 7 -1.05 27.56 15.25
CA LYS A 7 -2.27 28.24 15.72
C LYS A 7 -3.17 27.33 16.56
N ILE A 8 -3.26 26.04 16.18
CA ILE A 8 -4.12 25.06 16.87
C ILE A 8 -3.60 24.87 18.29
N LEU A 9 -2.30 24.60 18.46
CA LEU A 9 -1.71 24.36 19.78
C LEU A 9 -1.83 25.58 20.71
N LYS A 10 -1.65 26.79 20.19
CA LYS A 10 -1.86 28.03 20.96
C LYS A 10 -3.30 28.21 21.41
N THR A 11 -4.25 27.97 20.52
CA THR A 11 -5.68 28.08 20.84
C THR A 11 -6.08 27.07 21.92
N LEU A 12 -5.58 25.83 21.81
CA LEU A 12 -5.83 24.79 22.81
C LEU A 12 -5.25 25.14 24.17
N GLY A 13 -4.02 25.67 24.22
CA GLY A 13 -3.36 26.10 25.46
C GLY A 13 -4.12 27.24 26.14
N ALA A 14 -4.52 28.25 25.40
CA ALA A 14 -5.31 29.38 25.93
C ALA A 14 -6.69 28.92 26.47
N LEU A 15 -7.37 28.01 25.77
CA LEU A 15 -8.63 27.43 26.23
C LEU A 15 -8.44 26.58 27.48
N ALA A 16 -7.34 25.82 27.55
CA ALA A 16 -6.99 24.99 28.72
C ALA A 16 -6.81 25.84 29.96
N ASP A 17 -6.04 26.95 29.86
CA ASP A 17 -5.85 27.90 30.96
C ASP A 17 -7.16 28.54 31.42
N GLN A 18 -8.03 28.93 30.49
CA GLN A 18 -9.34 29.54 30.80
C GLN A 18 -10.25 28.62 31.60
N HIS A 19 -10.13 27.32 31.41
CA HIS A 19 -11.00 26.29 32.01
C HIS A 19 -10.31 25.41 33.06
N ASN A 20 -9.07 25.73 33.45
CA ASN A 20 -8.26 25.01 34.42
C ASN A 20 -8.05 23.53 34.04
N PHE A 21 -7.72 23.28 32.78
CA PHE A 21 -7.25 21.97 32.31
C PHE A 21 -5.73 22.00 32.10
N GLU A 22 -5.08 20.89 32.31
CA GLU A 22 -3.72 20.66 31.82
C GLU A 22 -3.83 19.86 30.51
N VAL A 23 -3.26 20.39 29.42
CA VAL A 23 -3.37 19.78 28.09
C VAL A 23 -2.00 19.62 27.46
N TYR A 24 -1.81 18.47 26.85
CA TYR A 24 -0.56 18.07 26.19
C TYR A 24 -0.85 17.54 24.82
N VAL A 25 -0.03 17.90 23.81
CA VAL A 25 0.03 17.17 22.54
C VAL A 25 1.04 16.05 22.67
N VAL A 26 0.70 14.84 22.20
CA VAL A 26 1.44 13.61 22.55
C VAL A 26 1.70 12.71 21.34
N GLY A 27 2.52 11.70 21.56
CA GLY A 27 2.63 10.55 20.67
C GLY A 27 3.26 10.85 19.32
N GLY A 28 2.58 10.40 18.27
CA GLY A 28 3.12 10.52 16.91
C GLY A 28 3.40 11.95 16.46
N PHE A 29 2.63 12.93 16.92
CA PHE A 29 2.89 14.33 16.60
C PHE A 29 4.26 14.80 17.14
N VAL A 30 4.56 14.49 18.41
CA VAL A 30 5.83 14.88 19.04
C VAL A 30 7.02 14.21 18.35
N ARG A 31 6.91 12.93 18.06
CA ARG A 31 7.92 12.19 17.27
C ARG A 31 8.15 12.83 15.90
N ASP A 32 7.06 13.05 15.15
CA ASP A 32 7.15 13.55 13.78
C ASP A 32 7.59 15.01 13.72
N PHE A 33 7.33 15.81 14.78
CA PHE A 33 7.91 17.14 14.96
C PHE A 33 9.46 17.10 14.98
N PHE A 34 10.05 16.20 15.78
CA PHE A 34 11.50 16.03 15.81
C PHE A 34 12.06 15.46 14.49
N LEU A 35 11.29 14.62 13.80
CA LEU A 35 11.66 14.05 12.48
C LEU A 35 11.40 15.01 11.31
N GLN A 36 10.86 16.22 11.57
CA GLN A 36 10.49 17.20 10.55
C GLN A 36 9.53 16.65 9.49
N ARG A 37 8.59 15.78 9.92
CA ARG A 37 7.55 15.18 9.07
C ARG A 37 6.23 15.90 9.30
N GLU A 38 5.49 16.18 8.22
CA GLU A 38 4.14 16.71 8.31
C GLU A 38 3.15 15.63 8.77
N ARG A 39 2.17 16.05 9.58
CA ARG A 39 1.11 15.18 10.05
C ARG A 39 -0.22 15.90 10.09
N ARG A 40 -1.30 15.20 9.71
CA ARG A 40 -2.67 15.72 9.72
C ARG A 40 -3.49 15.25 10.93
N GLU A 41 -2.88 14.50 11.82
CA GLU A 41 -3.50 13.98 13.04
C GLU A 41 -2.72 14.45 14.26
N MET A 42 -3.44 14.89 15.30
CA MET A 42 -2.86 15.29 16.58
C MET A 42 -3.62 14.62 17.72
N ASP A 43 -2.89 13.95 18.57
CA ASP A 43 -3.39 13.31 19.78
C ASP A 43 -3.12 14.20 20.98
N PHE A 44 -4.16 14.44 21.80
CA PHE A 44 -4.07 15.27 23.00
C PHE A 44 -4.43 14.46 24.24
N VAL A 45 -3.60 14.61 25.26
CA VAL A 45 -3.90 14.13 26.62
C VAL A 45 -4.35 15.32 27.45
N VAL A 46 -5.51 15.17 28.08
CA VAL A 46 -6.07 16.13 29.02
C VAL A 46 -6.04 15.52 30.42
N VAL A 47 -5.38 16.18 31.36
CA VAL A 47 -5.46 15.75 32.77
C VAL A 47 -6.86 16.08 33.27
N GLY A 48 -7.71 15.04 33.38
CA GLY A 48 -9.14 15.16 33.65
C GLY A 48 -10.01 14.64 32.51
N ASP A 49 -11.14 15.31 32.25
CA ASP A 49 -12.14 14.89 31.26
C ASP A 49 -11.83 15.41 29.85
N GLY A 50 -11.23 14.56 29.03
CA GLY A 50 -10.89 14.87 27.63
C GLY A 50 -12.13 15.10 26.75
N ILE A 51 -13.25 14.43 27.01
CA ILE A 51 -14.50 14.62 26.27
C ILE A 51 -15.04 16.03 26.53
N LYS A 52 -15.10 16.42 27.80
CA LYS A 52 -15.55 17.76 28.20
C LYS A 52 -14.68 18.86 27.60
N PHE A 53 -13.36 18.66 27.56
CA PHE A 53 -12.45 19.61 26.92
C PHE A 53 -12.70 19.73 25.41
N ALA A 54 -12.90 18.61 24.71
CA ALA A 54 -13.24 18.61 23.29
C ALA A 54 -14.56 19.33 22.99
N GLU A 55 -15.60 19.17 23.87
CA GLU A 55 -16.87 19.88 23.75
C GLU A 55 -16.69 21.40 23.95
N LEU A 56 -15.85 21.81 24.90
CA LEU A 56 -15.51 23.23 25.11
C LEU A 56 -14.81 23.82 23.89
N LEU A 57 -13.87 23.08 23.30
CA LEU A 57 -13.16 23.49 22.08
C LEU A 57 -14.11 23.63 20.89
N ALA A 58 -15.00 22.64 20.68
CA ALA A 58 -16.00 22.71 19.62
C ALA A 58 -16.90 23.95 19.74
N LYS A 59 -17.33 24.27 20.96
CA LYS A 59 -18.12 25.48 21.24
C LYS A 59 -17.31 26.76 20.99
N HIS A 60 -16.07 26.82 21.46
CA HIS A 60 -15.18 27.97 21.30
C HIS A 60 -14.90 28.28 19.82
N LEU A 61 -14.67 27.27 19.02
CA LEU A 61 -14.36 27.39 17.58
C LEU A 61 -15.61 27.37 16.69
N ARG A 62 -16.80 27.22 17.26
CA ARG A 62 -18.08 27.05 16.53
C ARG A 62 -18.08 25.89 15.56
N LEU A 63 -17.42 24.78 15.95
CA LEU A 63 -17.37 23.54 15.21
C LEU A 63 -18.59 22.64 15.52
N PRO A 64 -18.89 21.63 14.68
CA PRO A 64 -19.83 20.57 15.02
C PRO A 64 -19.44 19.88 16.35
N LYS A 65 -20.42 19.23 16.99
CA LYS A 65 -20.16 18.47 18.20
C LYS A 65 -19.12 17.37 17.92
N PRO A 66 -18.21 17.10 18.88
CA PRO A 66 -17.21 16.03 18.72
C PRO A 66 -17.89 14.66 18.59
N THR A 67 -17.26 13.78 17.79
CA THR A 67 -17.60 12.35 17.82
C THR A 67 -17.04 11.75 19.08
N VAL A 68 -17.90 11.20 19.94
CA VAL A 68 -17.52 10.72 21.27
C VAL A 68 -17.56 9.21 21.35
N TYR A 69 -16.45 8.61 21.77
CA TYR A 69 -16.30 7.19 22.06
C TYR A 69 -16.23 6.96 23.57
N ARG A 70 -17.39 6.99 24.23
CA ARG A 70 -17.51 6.98 25.70
C ARG A 70 -16.81 5.82 26.37
N ASN A 71 -16.87 4.62 25.77
CA ASN A 71 -16.21 3.41 26.29
C ASN A 71 -14.67 3.53 26.35
N PHE A 72 -14.10 4.46 25.59
CA PHE A 72 -12.66 4.70 25.52
C PHE A 72 -12.27 6.06 26.13
N GLY A 73 -13.24 6.86 26.59
CA GLY A 73 -12.97 8.19 27.11
C GLY A 73 -12.36 9.15 26.07
N THR A 74 -12.65 8.92 24.78
CA THR A 74 -12.05 9.61 23.66
C THR A 74 -13.09 10.47 22.93
N ALA A 75 -12.69 11.66 22.48
CA ALA A 75 -13.47 12.52 21.61
C ALA A 75 -12.63 12.97 20.41
N MET A 76 -13.26 13.00 19.23
CA MET A 76 -12.62 13.43 17.97
C MET A 76 -13.30 14.67 17.42
N LEU A 77 -12.50 15.62 16.96
CA LEU A 77 -12.89 16.81 16.24
C LEU A 77 -12.10 16.92 14.94
N THR A 78 -12.73 17.50 13.92
CA THR A 78 -12.03 17.96 12.72
C THR A 78 -11.99 19.47 12.74
N TRP A 79 -10.79 20.05 12.66
CA TRP A 79 -10.59 21.48 12.53
C TRP A 79 -9.71 21.76 11.31
N GLU A 80 -10.29 22.48 10.32
CA GLU A 80 -9.72 22.61 8.99
C GLU A 80 -9.51 21.20 8.39
N GLU A 81 -8.29 20.84 7.98
CA GLU A 81 -7.97 19.50 7.46
C GLU A 81 -7.34 18.58 8.54
N MET A 82 -7.28 19.04 9.80
CA MET A 82 -6.63 18.33 10.90
C MET A 82 -7.65 17.50 11.69
N GLN A 83 -7.28 16.27 12.00
CA GLN A 83 -8.01 15.43 12.95
C GLN A 83 -7.40 15.60 14.35
N LEU A 84 -8.22 15.97 15.32
CA LEU A 84 -7.83 16.22 16.70
C LEU A 84 -8.50 15.16 17.58
N GLU A 85 -7.71 14.32 18.22
CA GLU A 85 -8.19 13.31 19.16
C GLU A 85 -7.86 13.73 20.59
N PHE A 86 -8.87 13.75 21.47
CA PHE A 86 -8.74 14.11 22.88
C PHE A 86 -9.04 12.90 23.76
N VAL A 87 -8.12 12.60 24.68
CA VAL A 87 -8.29 11.54 25.67
C VAL A 87 -7.95 12.06 27.06
N GLY A 88 -8.73 11.65 28.06
CA GLY A 88 -8.36 11.90 29.45
C GLY A 88 -7.10 11.12 29.84
N ALA A 89 -6.17 11.72 30.58
CA ALA A 89 -5.03 11.02 31.14
C ALA A 89 -5.50 9.81 31.96
N ARG A 90 -4.99 8.63 31.67
CA ARG A 90 -5.50 7.38 32.23
C ARG A 90 -4.44 6.33 32.47
N LYS A 91 -4.70 5.51 33.48
CA LYS A 91 -4.01 4.24 33.71
C LYS A 91 -4.91 3.11 33.21
N GLU A 92 -4.33 2.16 32.54
CA GLU A 92 -5.02 0.97 32.06
C GLU A 92 -4.50 -0.25 32.81
N SER A 93 -5.41 -1.12 33.27
CA SER A 93 -5.09 -2.42 33.79
C SER A 93 -5.79 -3.51 33.02
N TYR A 94 -5.05 -4.58 32.65
CA TYR A 94 -5.56 -5.66 31.82
C TYR A 94 -5.65 -6.95 32.63
N ARG A 95 -6.74 -7.72 32.43
CA ARG A 95 -6.81 -9.10 32.87
C ARG A 95 -6.13 -9.99 31.86
N GLY A 96 -5.42 -11.03 32.29
CA GLY A 96 -4.58 -11.86 31.43
C GLY A 96 -5.29 -12.52 30.23
N ASP A 97 -6.61 -12.66 30.30
CA ASP A 97 -7.48 -13.28 29.29
C ASP A 97 -8.36 -12.28 28.51
N SER A 98 -8.28 -10.99 28.83
CA SER A 98 -9.13 -9.96 28.25
C SER A 98 -8.32 -8.75 27.76
N ARG A 99 -8.70 -8.24 26.57
CA ARG A 99 -8.18 -6.99 25.98
C ARG A 99 -8.96 -5.75 26.42
N LYS A 100 -10.04 -5.90 27.20
CA LYS A 100 -10.81 -4.74 27.68
C LYS A 100 -10.10 -4.21 28.92
N PRO A 101 -9.42 -3.05 28.83
CA PRO A 101 -8.78 -2.47 30.00
C PRO A 101 -9.83 -1.98 30.98
N GLN A 102 -9.51 -2.08 32.26
CA GLN A 102 -10.12 -1.22 33.25
C GLN A 102 -9.36 0.11 33.21
N VAL A 103 -10.10 1.18 32.98
CA VAL A 103 -9.56 2.53 32.78
C VAL A 103 -9.83 3.35 34.03
N GLU A 104 -8.79 3.92 34.59
CA GLU A 104 -8.87 4.83 35.75
C GLU A 104 -8.21 6.17 35.38
N PRO A 105 -8.76 7.32 35.84
CA PRO A 105 -8.09 8.61 35.68
C PRO A 105 -6.68 8.57 36.30
N ALA A 106 -5.71 9.17 35.63
CA ALA A 106 -4.33 9.20 36.07
C ALA A 106 -3.65 10.53 35.69
N ASP A 107 -2.40 10.66 36.06
CA ASP A 107 -1.51 11.76 35.65
C ASP A 107 -0.86 11.48 34.28
N LEU A 108 -0.21 12.51 33.71
CA LEU A 108 0.47 12.39 32.42
C LEU A 108 1.60 11.33 32.41
N PRO A 109 2.49 11.22 33.42
CA PRO A 109 3.51 10.17 33.44
C PRO A 109 2.94 8.76 33.36
N SER A 110 1.84 8.50 34.03
CA SER A 110 1.13 7.20 33.98
C SER A 110 0.55 6.96 32.57
N ASP A 111 0.00 7.98 31.90
CA ASP A 111 -0.48 7.84 30.53
C ASP A 111 0.67 7.57 29.55
N LEU A 112 1.81 8.26 29.70
CA LEU A 112 2.97 8.06 28.84
C LEU A 112 3.58 6.66 29.02
N SER A 113 3.61 6.13 30.27
CA SER A 113 4.20 4.83 30.57
C SER A 113 3.49 3.65 29.90
N ARG A 114 2.17 3.75 29.66
CA ARG A 114 1.37 2.70 29.01
C ARG A 114 1.45 2.71 27.49
N ARG A 115 2.16 3.67 26.88
CA ARG A 115 2.30 3.75 25.42
C ARG A 115 3.19 2.63 24.89
N ASP A 116 3.18 2.47 23.56
CA ASP A 116 3.87 1.36 22.90
C ASP A 116 5.40 1.50 22.95
N PHE A 117 5.93 2.68 22.55
CA PHE A 117 7.38 2.91 22.45
C PHE A 117 7.77 4.27 23.02
N THR A 118 9.01 4.38 23.52
CA THR A 118 9.58 5.61 24.09
C THR A 118 9.43 6.80 23.16
N ILE A 119 9.69 6.61 21.86
CA ILE A 119 9.54 7.66 20.84
C ILE A 119 8.10 8.17 20.65
N ASN A 120 7.11 7.45 21.12
CA ASN A 120 5.69 7.82 21.14
C ASN A 120 5.20 8.18 22.55
N ALA A 121 6.06 8.05 23.56
CA ALA A 121 5.78 8.34 24.98
C ALA A 121 6.33 9.72 25.40
N MET A 122 6.30 10.67 24.48
CA MET A 122 6.69 12.07 24.70
C MET A 122 5.49 12.99 24.58
N ALA A 123 5.54 14.12 25.25
CA ALA A 123 4.49 15.14 25.23
C ALA A 123 5.08 16.55 25.20
N PHE A 124 4.38 17.50 24.55
CA PHE A 124 4.62 18.92 24.73
C PHE A 124 3.47 19.54 25.51
N ALA A 125 3.79 20.29 26.57
CA ALA A 125 2.82 21.06 27.34
C ALA A 125 2.26 22.21 26.51
N LEU A 126 0.93 22.47 26.63
CA LEU A 126 0.26 23.51 25.88
C LEU A 126 -0.19 24.70 26.71
N ASN A 127 -0.27 24.59 28.04
CA ASN A 127 -0.63 25.67 28.95
C ASN A 127 0.41 26.82 28.90
N ALA A 128 -0.02 28.06 29.02
CA ALA A 128 0.83 29.24 28.81
C ALA A 128 2.07 29.25 29.73
N GLY A 129 1.92 28.79 30.96
CA GLY A 129 3.01 28.76 31.96
C GLY A 129 4.19 27.86 31.60
N ASN A 130 3.97 26.85 30.76
CA ASN A 130 4.97 25.85 30.33
C ASN A 130 4.86 25.45 28.85
N PHE A 131 4.28 26.31 28.02
CA PHE A 131 4.05 26.06 26.60
C PHE A 131 5.35 25.60 25.88
N GLY A 132 5.26 24.49 25.19
CA GLY A 132 6.37 23.91 24.44
C GLY A 132 7.40 23.15 25.28
N THR A 133 7.19 23.05 26.61
CA THR A 133 8.06 22.22 27.45
C THR A 133 7.87 20.75 27.08
N LEU A 134 8.99 20.07 26.77
CA LEU A 134 9.01 18.62 26.50
C LEU A 134 8.92 17.85 27.82
N VAL A 135 7.98 16.89 27.88
CA VAL A 135 7.87 15.88 28.93
C VAL A 135 8.28 14.55 28.31
N ASP A 136 9.44 14.03 28.69
CA ASP A 136 10.04 12.80 28.14
C ASP A 136 10.60 11.93 29.27
N PRO A 137 9.73 11.20 30.00
CA PRO A 137 10.16 10.42 31.17
C PRO A 137 10.92 9.13 30.81
N PHE A 138 10.98 8.77 29.54
CA PHE A 138 11.54 7.49 29.08
C PHE A 138 12.67 7.66 28.03
N ASP A 139 13.30 8.83 27.97
CA ASP A 139 14.39 9.14 27.01
C ASP A 139 14.00 8.92 25.55
N GLY A 140 12.73 9.17 25.17
CA GLY A 140 12.23 8.98 23.81
C GLY A 140 12.94 9.84 22.78
N GLN A 141 13.35 11.07 23.13
CA GLN A 141 14.14 11.91 22.25
C GLN A 141 15.53 11.33 21.97
N LYS A 142 16.17 10.70 22.96
CA LYS A 142 17.44 10.02 22.79
C LYS A 142 17.32 8.79 21.91
N ASP A 143 16.29 7.98 22.12
CA ASP A 143 15.99 6.80 21.29
C ASP A 143 15.66 7.24 19.85
N LEU A 144 14.96 8.35 19.67
CA LEU A 144 14.67 8.92 18.36
C LEU A 144 15.94 9.34 17.60
N GLN A 145 16.90 9.99 18.28
CA GLN A 145 18.19 10.36 17.71
C GLN A 145 19.05 9.13 17.37
N ALA A 146 18.97 8.09 18.21
CA ALA A 146 19.64 6.81 18.00
C ALA A 146 18.94 5.92 16.95
N LYS A 147 17.77 6.33 16.43
CA LYS A 147 16.92 5.51 15.55
C LYS A 147 16.56 4.17 16.17
N LEU A 148 16.17 4.17 17.43
CA LEU A 148 15.92 2.97 18.22
C LEU A 148 14.45 2.89 18.65
N LEU A 149 13.86 1.70 18.55
CA LEU A 149 12.54 1.38 19.08
C LEU A 149 12.68 0.59 20.38
N ARG A 150 12.23 1.19 21.47
CA ARG A 150 12.25 0.63 22.81
C ARG A 150 10.89 0.80 23.47
N THR A 151 10.47 -0.18 24.29
CA THR A 151 9.27 -0.04 25.09
C THR A 151 9.54 0.82 26.35
N PRO A 152 8.58 1.68 26.80
CA PRO A 152 8.75 2.50 28.01
C PRO A 152 8.92 1.65 29.27
N LEU A 153 8.20 0.53 29.35
CA LEU A 153 8.25 -0.44 30.42
C LEU A 153 8.91 -1.75 29.96
N ALA A 154 9.02 -2.73 30.88
CA ALA A 154 9.50 -4.05 30.51
C ALA A 154 8.69 -4.62 29.30
N PRO A 155 9.36 -5.14 28.27
CA PRO A 155 8.69 -5.58 27.04
C PRO A 155 7.56 -6.58 27.29
N ALA A 156 7.75 -7.52 28.22
CA ALA A 156 6.72 -8.50 28.56
C ALA A 156 5.43 -7.85 29.09
N ALA A 157 5.53 -6.78 29.89
CA ALA A 157 4.37 -6.03 30.35
C ALA A 157 3.69 -5.31 29.19
N THR A 158 4.48 -4.55 28.39
CA THR A 158 3.97 -3.78 27.24
C THR A 158 3.25 -4.65 26.22
N PHE A 159 3.78 -5.83 25.88
CA PHE A 159 3.19 -6.77 24.93
C PHE A 159 2.08 -7.64 25.55
N SER A 160 2.06 -7.80 26.87
CA SER A 160 0.94 -8.44 27.56
C SER A 160 -0.30 -7.55 27.52
N ASP A 161 -0.16 -6.25 27.69
CA ASP A 161 -1.25 -5.28 27.68
C ASP A 161 -1.96 -5.22 26.31
N ASP A 162 -1.21 -4.99 25.24
CA ASP A 162 -1.73 -5.10 23.85
C ASP A 162 -0.72 -5.83 22.97
N PRO A 163 -0.93 -7.12 22.67
CA PRO A 163 -0.05 -7.87 21.79
C PRO A 163 0.07 -7.32 20.35
N LEU A 164 -0.86 -6.47 19.90
CA LEU A 164 -0.72 -5.80 18.60
C LEU A 164 0.52 -4.90 18.53
N ARG A 165 1.03 -4.46 19.68
CA ARG A 165 2.28 -3.67 19.76
C ARG A 165 3.49 -4.40 19.17
N LEU A 166 3.46 -5.75 19.11
CA LEU A 166 4.46 -6.56 18.38
C LEU A 166 4.50 -6.18 16.89
N LEU A 167 3.33 -6.14 16.23
CA LEU A 167 3.24 -5.73 14.82
C LEU A 167 3.51 -4.25 14.63
N ARG A 168 3.10 -3.41 15.58
CA ARG A 168 3.40 -1.98 15.57
C ARG A 168 4.90 -1.70 15.67
N ALA A 169 5.67 -2.48 16.48
CA ALA A 169 7.13 -2.38 16.53
C ALA A 169 7.74 -2.61 15.16
N ILE A 170 7.36 -3.70 14.50
CA ILE A 170 7.85 -4.05 13.17
C ILE A 170 7.44 -2.98 12.14
N ARG A 171 6.19 -2.49 12.20
CA ARG A 171 5.74 -1.42 11.33
C ARG A 171 6.56 -0.15 11.51
N PHE A 172 6.75 0.32 12.73
CA PHE A 172 7.54 1.53 12.98
C PHE A 172 9.01 1.35 12.58
N ALA A 173 9.63 0.18 12.88
CA ALA A 173 10.97 -0.13 12.43
C ALA A 173 11.08 -0.02 10.90
N THR A 174 10.09 -0.58 10.17
CA THR A 174 10.07 -0.56 8.71
C THR A 174 9.79 0.84 8.12
N GLN A 175 8.86 1.59 8.69
CA GLN A 175 8.45 2.91 8.18
C GLN A 175 9.45 4.03 8.51
N LEU A 176 10.12 3.92 9.66
CA LEU A 176 11.06 4.94 10.14
C LEU A 176 12.52 4.58 9.79
N ASP A 177 12.78 3.36 9.38
CA ASP A 177 14.13 2.80 9.19
C ASP A 177 14.91 2.81 10.52
N PHE A 178 14.28 2.27 11.58
CA PHE A 178 14.81 2.20 12.94
C PHE A 178 15.10 0.75 13.33
N GLU A 179 16.09 0.56 14.18
CA GLU A 179 16.37 -0.72 14.82
C GLU A 179 15.44 -0.94 16.03
N ILE A 180 15.10 -2.19 16.30
CA ILE A 180 14.38 -2.57 17.52
C ILE A 180 15.42 -2.96 18.57
N GLU A 181 15.33 -2.34 19.75
CA GLU A 181 16.23 -2.61 20.89
C GLU A 181 16.17 -4.12 21.27
N GLU A 182 17.33 -4.70 21.59
CA GLU A 182 17.51 -6.14 21.76
C GLU A 182 16.54 -6.75 22.80
N ASN A 183 16.38 -6.13 23.98
CA ASN A 183 15.45 -6.64 24.99
C ASN A 183 13.99 -6.54 24.50
N THR A 184 13.66 -5.47 23.81
CA THR A 184 12.35 -5.29 23.17
C THR A 184 12.10 -6.39 22.14
N PHE A 185 13.09 -6.69 21.29
CA PHE A 185 12.98 -7.75 20.29
C PHE A 185 12.88 -9.14 20.89
N ASN A 186 13.64 -9.42 21.95
CA ASN A 186 13.55 -10.69 22.70
C ASN A 186 12.18 -10.85 23.36
N GLY A 187 11.63 -9.78 23.97
CA GLY A 187 10.27 -9.78 24.48
C GLY A 187 9.21 -10.03 23.40
N MET A 188 9.44 -9.54 22.17
CA MET A 188 8.55 -9.88 21.04
C MET A 188 8.55 -11.38 20.74
N ARG A 189 9.73 -12.01 20.69
CA ARG A 189 9.85 -13.47 20.47
C ARG A 189 9.14 -14.28 21.54
N GLU A 190 9.30 -13.90 22.80
CA GLU A 190 8.66 -14.57 23.92
C GLU A 190 7.14 -14.44 23.91
N MET A 191 6.63 -13.26 23.56
CA MET A 191 5.21 -12.92 23.64
C MET A 191 4.43 -13.15 22.33
N ARG A 192 5.07 -13.62 21.23
CA ARG A 192 4.46 -13.74 19.91
C ARG A 192 3.16 -14.54 19.87
N GLU A 193 3.06 -15.61 20.68
CA GLU A 193 1.86 -16.46 20.72
C GLU A 193 0.61 -15.70 21.20
N ARG A 194 0.78 -14.61 21.95
CA ARG A 194 -0.34 -13.76 22.37
C ARG A 194 -1.02 -13.04 21.22
N LEU A 195 -0.41 -12.96 20.03
CA LEU A 195 -1.10 -12.46 18.84
C LEU A 195 -2.36 -13.24 18.48
N ARG A 196 -2.48 -14.49 18.92
CA ARG A 196 -3.67 -15.32 18.68
C ARG A 196 -4.95 -14.79 19.32
N ILE A 197 -4.85 -13.92 20.34
CA ILE A 197 -6.03 -13.27 20.95
C ILE A 197 -6.46 -11.99 20.22
N ILE A 198 -5.63 -11.51 19.27
CA ILE A 198 -5.92 -10.31 18.48
C ILE A 198 -6.84 -10.65 17.31
N SER A 199 -7.81 -9.79 17.03
CA SER A 199 -8.66 -9.97 15.85
C SER A 199 -7.84 -9.86 14.56
N GLN A 200 -8.20 -10.69 13.58
CA GLN A 200 -7.46 -10.78 12.33
C GLN A 200 -7.47 -9.44 11.58
N GLU A 201 -8.54 -8.67 11.68
CA GLU A 201 -8.68 -7.35 11.06
C GLU A 201 -7.58 -6.39 11.55
N ARG A 202 -7.33 -6.33 12.87
CA ARG A 202 -6.27 -5.48 13.44
C ARG A 202 -4.87 -5.94 13.00
N ILE A 203 -4.65 -7.25 12.94
CA ILE A 203 -3.39 -7.85 12.44
C ILE A 203 -3.18 -7.43 10.98
N THR A 204 -4.23 -7.54 10.17
CA THR A 204 -4.18 -7.22 8.73
C THR A 204 -3.94 -5.74 8.47
N GLU A 205 -4.54 -4.86 9.27
CA GLU A 205 -4.27 -3.42 9.17
C GLU A 205 -2.78 -3.10 9.37
N GLU A 206 -2.14 -3.66 10.41
CA GLU A 206 -0.71 -3.45 10.63
C GLU A 206 0.15 -4.13 9.55
N PHE A 207 -0.24 -5.32 9.10
CA PHE A 207 0.43 -6.03 8.00
C PHE A 207 0.41 -5.22 6.69
N LEU A 208 -0.73 -4.65 6.32
CA LEU A 208 -0.85 -3.80 5.13
C LEU A 208 -0.05 -2.49 5.26
N LYS A 209 0.05 -1.92 6.46
CA LYS A 209 0.91 -0.75 6.72
C LYS A 209 2.40 -1.08 6.62
N ILE A 210 2.81 -2.31 6.97
CA ILE A 210 4.17 -2.82 6.75
C ILE A 210 4.42 -2.96 5.23
N LEU A 211 3.48 -3.55 4.51
CA LEU A 211 3.57 -3.72 3.05
C LEU A 211 3.61 -2.38 2.30
N ALA A 212 2.93 -1.37 2.83
CA ALA A 212 2.90 -0.01 2.27
C ALA A 212 4.19 0.78 2.50
N ALA A 213 5.10 0.30 3.36
CA ALA A 213 6.36 0.99 3.65
C ALA A 213 7.27 1.10 2.39
N PRO A 214 8.22 2.04 2.36
CA PRO A 214 9.14 2.19 1.24
C PRO A 214 9.99 0.94 0.96
N LYS A 215 10.33 0.18 2.00
CA LYS A 215 11.13 -1.05 1.92
C LYS A 215 10.48 -2.18 2.73
N PRO A 216 9.40 -2.78 2.20
CA PRO A 216 8.62 -3.77 2.94
C PRO A 216 9.40 -5.03 3.32
N SER A 217 10.47 -5.37 2.58
CA SER A 217 11.30 -6.53 2.89
C SER A 217 11.89 -6.49 4.30
N LEU A 218 12.23 -5.31 4.83
CA LEU A 218 12.70 -5.15 6.21
C LEU A 218 11.65 -5.64 7.21
N GLY A 219 10.40 -5.22 7.03
CA GLY A 219 9.31 -5.64 7.91
C GLY A 219 9.04 -7.13 7.85
N PHE A 220 9.06 -7.73 6.65
CA PHE A 220 8.86 -9.17 6.49
C PHE A 220 10.00 -10.00 7.10
N ARG A 221 11.26 -9.52 7.03
CA ARG A 221 12.38 -10.13 7.75
C ARG A 221 12.19 -10.05 9.26
N LEU A 222 11.83 -8.89 9.79
CA LEU A 222 11.56 -8.71 11.22
C LEU A 222 10.39 -9.58 11.71
N LEU A 223 9.30 -9.69 10.92
CA LEU A 223 8.19 -10.60 11.20
C LEU A 223 8.65 -12.04 11.31
N ASP A 224 9.54 -12.43 10.43
CA ASP A 224 10.11 -13.77 10.37
C ASP A 224 11.09 -14.05 11.52
N ASP A 225 12.04 -13.14 11.77
CA ASP A 225 13.05 -13.25 12.83
C ASP A 225 12.42 -13.26 14.24
N ALA A 226 11.28 -12.55 14.40
CA ALA A 226 10.48 -12.58 15.60
C ALA A 226 9.58 -13.84 15.74
N GLY A 227 9.51 -14.68 14.69
CA GLY A 227 8.61 -15.83 14.61
C GLY A 227 7.13 -15.49 14.47
N VAL A 228 6.81 -14.22 14.24
CA VAL A 228 5.45 -13.71 14.08
C VAL A 228 4.88 -14.12 12.72
N LEU A 229 5.71 -14.15 11.67
CA LEU A 229 5.28 -14.49 10.32
C LEU A 229 4.66 -15.90 10.25
N ALA A 230 5.21 -16.86 10.99
CA ALA A 230 4.68 -18.23 11.05
C ALA A 230 3.28 -18.31 11.67
N ILE A 231 2.94 -17.37 12.55
CA ILE A 231 1.62 -17.30 13.19
C ILE A 231 0.60 -16.66 12.26
N ILE A 232 0.97 -15.53 11.59
CA ILE A 232 0.00 -14.75 10.81
C ILE A 232 -0.08 -15.21 9.36
N PHE A 233 1.04 -15.65 8.75
CA PHE A 233 1.11 -16.01 7.33
C PHE A 233 2.04 -17.21 7.06
N PRO A 234 1.67 -18.42 7.50
CA PRO A 234 2.49 -19.63 7.36
C PRO A 234 2.78 -20.01 5.90
N GLU A 235 1.89 -19.70 4.95
CA GLU A 235 2.12 -19.96 3.52
C GLU A 235 3.31 -19.17 2.99
N PHE A 236 3.56 -17.97 3.50
CA PHE A 236 4.72 -17.17 3.10
C PHE A 236 6.03 -17.75 3.68
N VAL A 237 5.98 -18.26 4.91
CA VAL A 237 7.13 -18.97 5.53
C VAL A 237 7.50 -20.23 4.74
N ALA A 238 6.50 -20.92 4.16
CA ALA A 238 6.73 -22.10 3.34
C ALA A 238 7.55 -21.83 2.07
N LEU A 239 7.71 -20.56 1.66
CA LEU A 239 8.58 -20.18 0.53
C LEU A 239 10.07 -20.28 0.83
N LYS A 240 10.43 -20.45 2.10
CA LYS A 240 11.85 -20.55 2.53
C LYS A 240 12.48 -21.85 2.12
N GLY A 241 13.76 -21.77 1.92
CA GLY A 241 14.66 -22.90 1.75
C GLY A 241 15.20 -23.03 0.35
N VAL A 242 16.47 -23.45 0.30
CA VAL A 242 17.18 -23.86 -0.90
C VAL A 242 17.40 -25.35 -0.77
N GLU A 243 16.91 -26.12 -1.73
CA GLU A 243 17.19 -27.54 -1.78
C GLU A 243 18.16 -27.84 -2.92
N GLU A 244 19.17 -28.62 -2.60
CA GLU A 244 20.02 -29.22 -3.58
C GLU A 244 19.62 -30.70 -3.80
N TYR A 245 19.45 -31.08 -5.05
CA TYR A 245 19.31 -32.48 -5.43
C TYR A 245 20.07 -32.76 -6.70
N LYS A 246 21.02 -33.71 -6.64
CA LYS A 246 21.89 -34.12 -7.76
C LYS A 246 22.62 -32.95 -8.45
N GLY A 247 23.08 -31.97 -7.67
CA GLY A 247 23.79 -30.77 -8.19
C GLY A 247 22.90 -29.68 -8.74
N TYR A 248 21.58 -29.84 -8.66
CA TYR A 248 20.61 -28.81 -9.05
C TYR A 248 20.11 -28.03 -7.83
N PHE A 249 20.26 -26.72 -7.87
CA PHE A 249 19.79 -25.80 -6.84
C PHE A 249 18.58 -25.03 -7.33
N HIS A 250 17.62 -24.72 -6.46
CA HIS A 250 16.63 -23.71 -6.74
C HIS A 250 16.87 -22.45 -5.90
N LYS A 251 16.42 -21.31 -6.38
CA LYS A 251 16.47 -20.06 -5.62
C LYS A 251 15.59 -20.16 -4.37
N ASP A 252 16.03 -19.53 -3.28
CA ASP A 252 15.16 -19.26 -2.14
C ASP A 252 14.03 -18.32 -2.57
N VAL A 253 12.81 -18.86 -2.63
CA VAL A 253 11.64 -18.14 -3.13
C VAL A 253 11.23 -17.05 -2.15
N PHE A 254 11.45 -17.23 -0.85
CA PHE A 254 11.21 -16.21 0.17
C PHE A 254 12.05 -14.96 -0.10
N ASN A 255 13.37 -15.10 -0.21
CA ASN A 255 14.27 -13.99 -0.48
C ASN A 255 14.01 -13.36 -1.86
N HIS A 256 13.66 -14.16 -2.86
CA HIS A 256 13.25 -13.67 -4.17
C HIS A 256 12.00 -12.79 -4.04
N THR A 257 10.95 -13.26 -3.37
CA THR A 257 9.72 -12.50 -3.19
C THR A 257 9.95 -11.18 -2.45
N LEU A 258 10.83 -11.18 -1.44
CA LEU A 258 11.22 -9.94 -0.74
C LEU A 258 11.87 -8.92 -1.70
N MET A 259 12.72 -9.35 -2.61
CA MET A 259 13.31 -8.46 -3.62
C MET A 259 12.25 -7.93 -4.59
N VAL A 260 11.31 -8.77 -5.03
CA VAL A 260 10.21 -8.35 -5.91
C VAL A 260 9.34 -7.30 -5.22
N MET A 261 9.04 -7.49 -3.93
CA MET A 261 8.29 -6.53 -3.13
C MET A 261 8.98 -5.16 -3.06
N ASP A 262 10.30 -5.13 -2.79
CA ASP A 262 11.06 -3.87 -2.73
C ASP A 262 11.16 -3.20 -4.11
N ASN A 263 11.41 -3.97 -5.17
CA ASN A 263 11.43 -3.46 -6.53
C ASN A 263 10.09 -2.81 -6.91
N LEU A 264 8.99 -3.47 -6.57
CA LEU A 264 7.65 -2.96 -6.87
C LEU A 264 7.28 -1.76 -5.98
N ALA A 265 7.72 -1.74 -4.72
CA ALA A 265 7.52 -0.61 -3.82
C ALA A 265 8.23 0.67 -4.31
N ALA A 266 9.36 0.52 -5.01
CA ALA A 266 10.06 1.64 -5.65
C ALA A 266 9.33 2.20 -6.89
N MET A 267 8.43 1.42 -7.50
CA MET A 267 7.70 1.80 -8.71
C MET A 267 6.26 2.28 -8.44
N SER A 268 5.62 1.79 -7.38
CA SER A 268 4.21 2.07 -7.11
C SER A 268 3.88 2.07 -5.61
N GLU A 269 3.01 3.00 -5.21
CA GLU A 269 2.43 3.05 -3.86
C GLU A 269 1.12 2.24 -3.73
N LYS A 270 0.62 1.68 -4.84
CA LYS A 270 -0.64 0.93 -4.89
C LYS A 270 -0.54 -0.37 -4.09
N VAL A 271 -1.12 -0.39 -2.88
CA VAL A 271 -1.03 -1.53 -1.95
C VAL A 271 -1.55 -2.85 -2.55
N PRO A 272 -2.69 -2.91 -3.28
CA PRO A 272 -3.13 -4.13 -3.94
C PRO A 272 -2.12 -4.69 -4.95
N LEU A 273 -1.39 -3.81 -5.66
CA LEU A 273 -0.32 -4.22 -6.57
C LEU A 273 0.86 -4.81 -5.80
N ARG A 274 1.30 -4.17 -4.70
CA ARG A 274 2.35 -4.71 -3.82
C ARG A 274 1.94 -6.05 -3.21
N LEU A 275 0.66 -6.23 -2.90
CA LEU A 275 0.11 -7.50 -2.42
C LEU A 275 0.21 -8.59 -3.50
N SER A 276 0.10 -8.25 -4.79
CA SER A 276 0.31 -9.20 -5.88
C SER A 276 1.76 -9.72 -5.92
N ALA A 277 2.76 -8.89 -5.56
CA ALA A 277 4.14 -9.36 -5.38
C ALA A 277 4.28 -10.37 -4.25
N VAL A 278 3.53 -10.21 -3.14
CA VAL A 278 3.53 -11.19 -2.04
C VAL A 278 3.00 -12.56 -2.50
N PHE A 279 2.06 -12.57 -3.44
CA PHE A 279 1.32 -13.78 -3.83
C PHE A 279 1.75 -14.41 -5.15
N HIS A 280 2.55 -13.73 -6.01
CA HIS A 280 2.84 -14.23 -7.36
C HIS A 280 3.40 -15.66 -7.36
N ASP A 281 4.24 -15.97 -6.40
CA ASP A 281 4.94 -17.26 -6.25
C ASP A 281 4.45 -18.13 -5.09
N ILE A 282 3.35 -17.78 -4.44
CA ILE A 282 2.88 -18.40 -3.19
C ILE A 282 2.64 -19.92 -3.29
N ALA A 283 2.37 -20.44 -4.49
CA ALA A 283 2.14 -21.85 -4.71
C ALA A 283 3.37 -22.66 -5.12
N LYS A 284 4.55 -22.06 -5.27
CA LYS A 284 5.79 -22.79 -5.62
C LYS A 284 6.08 -23.97 -4.69
N PRO A 285 5.89 -23.89 -3.37
CA PRO A 285 6.10 -25.05 -2.50
C PRO A 285 5.16 -26.22 -2.82
N ARG A 286 3.93 -25.94 -3.30
CA ARG A 286 2.93 -26.96 -3.64
C ARG A 286 3.13 -27.57 -5.02
N THR A 287 3.83 -26.89 -5.92
CA THR A 287 4.03 -27.32 -7.30
C THR A 287 5.46 -27.80 -7.56
N LYS A 288 6.30 -27.78 -6.52
CA LYS A 288 7.69 -28.18 -6.58
C LYS A 288 7.80 -29.65 -6.99
N ALA A 289 8.50 -29.90 -8.08
CA ALA A 289 8.79 -31.23 -8.58
C ALA A 289 10.20 -31.30 -9.18
N PHE A 290 10.86 -32.43 -9.04
CA PHE A 290 12.17 -32.64 -9.67
C PHE A 290 11.98 -33.42 -10.98
N ILE A 291 12.47 -32.83 -12.08
CA ILE A 291 12.41 -33.45 -13.41
C ILE A 291 13.82 -33.89 -13.78
N GLN A 292 14.02 -35.19 -14.04
CA GLN A 292 15.32 -35.73 -14.40
C GLN A 292 15.87 -35.07 -15.67
N GLY A 293 17.09 -34.57 -15.62
CA GLY A 293 17.76 -33.87 -16.73
C GLY A 293 17.37 -32.37 -16.86
N LYS A 294 16.31 -31.88 -16.17
CA LYS A 294 15.92 -30.48 -16.20
C LYS A 294 16.08 -29.78 -14.84
N GLY A 295 16.12 -30.55 -13.73
CA GLY A 295 16.18 -30.01 -12.39
C GLY A 295 14.81 -29.69 -11.78
N TRP A 296 14.78 -28.68 -10.90
CA TRP A 296 13.56 -28.26 -10.21
C TRP A 296 12.56 -27.57 -11.14
N SER A 297 11.28 -27.96 -11.05
CA SER A 297 10.16 -27.38 -11.78
C SER A 297 9.08 -26.92 -10.80
N PHE A 298 8.37 -25.85 -11.16
CA PHE A 298 7.26 -25.26 -10.41
C PHE A 298 6.05 -25.02 -11.34
N HIS A 299 5.86 -25.90 -12.31
CA HIS A 299 4.86 -25.72 -13.36
C HIS A 299 3.44 -25.55 -12.79
N GLY A 300 2.71 -24.55 -13.29
CA GLY A 300 1.32 -24.27 -12.91
C GLY A 300 1.16 -23.58 -11.55
N HIS A 301 2.27 -23.07 -10.94
CA HIS A 301 2.17 -22.36 -9.66
C HIS A 301 1.32 -21.09 -9.77
N GLU A 302 1.28 -20.42 -10.91
CA GLU A 302 0.48 -19.24 -11.18
C GLU A 302 -1.01 -19.52 -11.05
N ASP A 303 -1.49 -20.64 -11.63
CA ASP A 303 -2.90 -21.05 -11.55
C ASP A 303 -3.27 -21.60 -10.17
N ILE A 304 -2.39 -22.40 -9.56
CA ILE A 304 -2.62 -22.94 -8.22
C ILE A 304 -2.57 -21.78 -7.19
N GLY A 305 -1.63 -20.85 -7.32
CA GLY A 305 -1.54 -19.66 -6.50
C GLY A 305 -2.84 -18.85 -6.54
N ALA A 306 -3.31 -18.49 -7.73
CA ALA A 306 -4.57 -17.79 -7.89
C ALA A 306 -5.77 -18.51 -7.24
N ARG A 307 -5.81 -19.85 -7.30
CA ARG A 307 -6.87 -20.66 -6.64
C ARG A 307 -6.75 -20.72 -5.12
N MET A 308 -5.56 -20.50 -4.55
CA MET A 308 -5.35 -20.43 -3.10
C MET A 308 -5.86 -19.12 -2.50
N LEU A 309 -5.86 -18.03 -3.26
CA LEU A 309 -6.11 -16.68 -2.74
C LEU A 309 -7.45 -16.49 -2.03
N PRO A 310 -8.60 -17.04 -2.49
CA PRO A 310 -9.87 -16.84 -1.78
C PRO A 310 -9.80 -17.30 -0.32
N ALA A 311 -9.19 -18.46 -0.06
CA ALA A 311 -9.06 -19.00 1.30
C ALA A 311 -8.09 -18.14 2.14
N ILE A 312 -6.98 -17.69 1.55
CA ILE A 312 -5.99 -16.82 2.24
C ILE A 312 -6.61 -15.46 2.54
N PHE A 313 -7.29 -14.82 1.58
CA PHE A 313 -7.96 -13.52 1.76
C PHE A 313 -8.99 -13.58 2.89
N ASN A 314 -9.82 -14.63 2.90
CA ASN A 314 -10.81 -14.81 3.96
C ASN A 314 -10.15 -14.99 5.34
N ARG A 315 -9.10 -15.82 5.45
CA ARG A 315 -8.38 -16.06 6.70
C ARG A 315 -7.65 -14.81 7.19
N LEU A 316 -6.97 -14.11 6.29
CA LEU A 316 -6.26 -12.86 6.61
C LEU A 316 -7.19 -11.64 6.70
N ARG A 317 -8.48 -11.75 6.41
CA ARG A 317 -9.40 -10.61 6.35
C ARG A 317 -8.92 -9.48 5.45
N LEU A 318 -8.31 -9.84 4.32
CA LEU A 318 -7.90 -8.86 3.31
C LEU A 318 -9.14 -8.26 2.61
N PRO A 319 -9.06 -7.01 2.09
CA PRO A 319 -10.16 -6.38 1.38
C PRO A 319 -10.63 -7.24 0.19
N THR A 320 -11.91 -7.59 0.18
CA THR A 320 -12.49 -8.53 -0.79
C THR A 320 -12.56 -7.99 -2.22
N ASP A 321 -12.64 -6.67 -2.37
CA ASP A 321 -12.57 -5.94 -3.64
C ASP A 321 -11.23 -6.11 -4.36
N TRP A 322 -10.14 -6.36 -3.62
CA TRP A 322 -8.82 -6.60 -4.20
C TRP A 322 -8.62 -8.04 -4.72
N LEU A 323 -9.47 -8.98 -4.30
CA LEU A 323 -9.26 -10.40 -4.58
C LEU A 323 -9.16 -10.72 -6.07
N LYS A 324 -10.11 -10.28 -6.88
CA LYS A 324 -10.13 -10.55 -8.33
C LYS A 324 -8.92 -9.97 -9.04
N TYR A 325 -8.53 -8.76 -8.65
CA TYR A 325 -7.36 -8.08 -9.16
C TYR A 325 -6.06 -8.86 -8.85
N VAL A 326 -5.82 -9.19 -7.58
CA VAL A 326 -4.63 -9.95 -7.15
C VAL A 326 -4.60 -11.33 -7.78
N GLN A 327 -5.75 -12.03 -7.90
CA GLN A 327 -5.84 -13.30 -8.59
C GLN A 327 -5.46 -13.21 -10.07
N LYS A 328 -5.91 -12.15 -10.75
CA LYS A 328 -5.59 -11.91 -12.16
C LYS A 328 -4.09 -11.73 -12.33
N LEU A 329 -3.48 -10.83 -11.55
CA LEU A 329 -2.04 -10.56 -11.64
C LEU A 329 -1.21 -11.81 -11.28
N THR A 330 -1.57 -12.53 -10.22
CA THR A 330 -0.91 -13.80 -9.85
C THR A 330 -0.97 -14.81 -10.99
N ARG A 331 -2.10 -14.96 -11.66
CA ARG A 331 -2.26 -15.91 -12.77
C ARG A 331 -1.48 -15.50 -14.01
N LEU A 332 -1.36 -14.22 -14.28
CA LEU A 332 -0.81 -13.72 -15.53
C LEU A 332 0.68 -13.33 -15.43
N HIS A 333 1.31 -13.32 -14.23
CA HIS A 333 2.65 -12.76 -14.02
C HIS A 333 3.74 -13.37 -14.92
N LEU A 334 3.59 -14.63 -15.34
CA LEU A 334 4.54 -15.26 -16.27
C LEU A 334 4.26 -14.98 -17.74
N ARG A 335 3.05 -14.48 -18.10
CA ARG A 335 2.64 -14.32 -19.49
C ARG A 335 3.50 -13.31 -20.27
N PRO A 336 3.79 -12.10 -19.75
CA PRO A 336 4.69 -11.17 -20.44
C PRO A 336 6.09 -11.72 -20.66
N ILE A 337 6.61 -12.49 -19.69
CA ILE A 337 7.93 -13.10 -19.79
C ILE A 337 7.96 -14.18 -20.88
N ALA A 338 6.90 -14.97 -21.01
CA ALA A 338 6.78 -15.99 -22.05
C ALA A 338 6.74 -15.38 -23.47
N LEU A 339 6.37 -14.10 -23.63
CA LEU A 339 6.37 -13.41 -24.92
C LEU A 339 7.75 -12.88 -25.34
N THR A 340 8.78 -13.08 -24.54
CA THR A 340 10.17 -12.72 -24.91
C THR A 340 10.83 -13.72 -25.89
N GLU A 341 10.17 -14.84 -26.19
CA GLU A 341 10.63 -15.82 -27.18
C GLU A 341 10.47 -15.26 -28.61
N GLU A 342 11.44 -15.53 -29.48
CA GLU A 342 11.62 -14.83 -30.76
C GLU A 342 10.50 -15.04 -31.81
N GLU A 343 9.58 -15.99 -31.61
CA GLU A 343 8.54 -16.36 -32.60
C GLU A 343 7.10 -16.05 -32.14
N CYS A 344 6.90 -15.12 -31.20
CA CYS A 344 5.55 -14.83 -30.74
C CYS A 344 4.72 -14.04 -31.78
N THR A 345 3.54 -14.56 -32.09
CA THR A 345 2.60 -13.96 -33.03
C THR A 345 1.82 -12.78 -32.42
N ASP A 346 1.34 -11.83 -33.24
CA ASP A 346 0.45 -10.75 -32.78
C ASP A 346 -0.79 -11.29 -32.02
N SER A 347 -1.23 -12.51 -32.33
CA SER A 347 -2.33 -13.19 -31.63
C SER A 347 -2.00 -13.48 -30.16
N ALA A 348 -0.74 -13.80 -29.82
CA ALA A 348 -0.32 -14.03 -28.43
C ALA A 348 -0.35 -12.71 -27.62
N TYR A 349 0.11 -11.62 -28.23
CA TYR A 349 0.04 -10.27 -27.62
C TYR A 349 -1.42 -9.83 -27.41
N ARG A 350 -2.30 -9.99 -28.41
CA ARG A 350 -3.75 -9.70 -28.28
C ARG A 350 -4.40 -10.46 -27.15
N ARG A 351 -4.04 -11.74 -26.99
CA ARG A 351 -4.58 -12.56 -25.89
C ARG A 351 -4.17 -12.01 -24.53
N LEU A 352 -2.92 -11.55 -24.37
CA LEU A 352 -2.45 -10.92 -23.14
C LEU A 352 -3.18 -9.60 -22.89
N LEU A 353 -3.29 -8.71 -23.90
CA LEU A 353 -4.05 -7.45 -23.82
C LEU A 353 -5.48 -7.70 -23.36
N PHE A 354 -6.16 -8.66 -23.95
CA PHE A 354 -7.54 -9.02 -23.58
C PHE A 354 -7.64 -9.56 -22.15
N GLN A 355 -6.72 -10.43 -21.73
CA GLN A 355 -6.75 -11.05 -20.40
C GLN A 355 -6.39 -10.06 -19.29
N ALA A 356 -5.44 -9.19 -19.52
CA ALA A 356 -5.02 -8.17 -18.56
C ALA A 356 -6.03 -7.01 -18.49
N GLY A 357 -6.57 -6.58 -19.63
CA GLY A 357 -7.50 -5.45 -19.72
C GLY A 357 -6.91 -4.20 -19.08
N GLU A 358 -7.68 -3.54 -18.23
CA GLU A 358 -7.29 -2.30 -17.53
C GLU A 358 -6.10 -2.48 -16.56
N ASP A 359 -5.77 -3.72 -16.17
CA ASP A 359 -4.67 -4.01 -15.24
C ASP A 359 -3.34 -4.31 -15.95
N LEU A 360 -3.23 -4.04 -17.26
CA LEU A 360 -2.04 -4.35 -18.05
C LEU A 360 -0.79 -3.64 -17.51
N GLU A 361 -0.87 -2.36 -17.21
CA GLU A 361 0.27 -1.57 -16.68
C GLU A 361 0.76 -2.14 -15.34
N ASP A 362 -0.16 -2.46 -14.44
CA ASP A 362 0.16 -3.06 -13.16
C ASP A 362 0.80 -4.45 -13.32
N LEU A 363 0.29 -5.27 -14.25
CA LEU A 363 0.88 -6.55 -14.59
C LEU A 363 2.31 -6.40 -15.11
N LEU A 364 2.54 -5.44 -15.98
CA LEU A 364 3.88 -5.16 -16.53
C LEU A 364 4.84 -4.66 -15.45
N MET A 365 4.37 -3.83 -14.50
CA MET A 365 5.17 -3.42 -13.34
C MET A 365 5.55 -4.63 -12.45
N LEU A 366 4.60 -5.53 -12.16
CA LEU A 366 4.86 -6.75 -11.39
C LEU A 366 5.90 -7.63 -12.08
N CYS A 367 5.74 -7.87 -13.39
CA CYS A 367 6.68 -8.70 -14.15
C CYS A 367 8.08 -8.09 -14.22
N ARG A 368 8.18 -6.75 -14.36
CA ARG A 368 9.45 -6.04 -14.33
C ARG A 368 10.13 -6.18 -12.96
N ALA A 369 9.37 -6.07 -11.88
CA ALA A 369 9.85 -6.23 -10.52
C ALA A 369 10.37 -7.64 -10.24
N ASP A 370 9.79 -8.66 -10.89
CA ASP A 370 10.16 -10.08 -10.76
C ASP A 370 11.51 -10.42 -11.41
N ILE A 371 12.05 -9.55 -12.27
CA ILE A 371 13.36 -9.73 -12.89
C ILE A 371 14.47 -9.43 -11.87
N THR A 372 14.84 -10.43 -11.03
CA THR A 372 15.72 -10.28 -9.86
C THR A 372 17.05 -11.05 -9.98
N SER A 373 17.59 -11.25 -11.19
CA SER A 373 18.88 -11.97 -11.35
C SER A 373 20.02 -11.24 -10.63
N GLY A 374 20.79 -11.97 -9.80
CA GLY A 374 22.02 -11.45 -9.19
C GLY A 374 23.15 -11.20 -10.21
N ASN A 375 23.09 -11.81 -11.40
CA ASN A 375 24.01 -11.53 -12.49
C ASN A 375 23.53 -10.29 -13.26
N VAL A 376 24.32 -9.21 -13.19
CA VAL A 376 23.98 -7.91 -13.79
C VAL A 376 23.72 -8.03 -15.30
N LYS A 377 24.63 -8.68 -16.06
CA LYS A 377 24.49 -8.86 -17.53
C LYS A 377 23.23 -9.67 -17.88
N ARG A 378 22.92 -10.69 -17.09
CA ARG A 378 21.72 -11.51 -17.30
C ARG A 378 20.46 -10.69 -17.00
N ARG A 379 20.47 -9.91 -15.93
CA ARG A 379 19.36 -9.02 -15.57
C ARG A 379 19.10 -7.96 -16.64
N GLU A 380 20.15 -7.28 -17.12
CA GLU A 380 20.05 -6.30 -18.21
C GLU A 380 19.45 -6.90 -19.48
N ARG A 381 19.91 -8.10 -19.87
CA ARG A 381 19.35 -8.81 -21.02
C ARG A 381 17.85 -9.13 -20.81
N HIS A 382 17.45 -9.60 -19.64
CA HIS A 382 16.03 -9.87 -19.35
C HIS A 382 15.19 -8.61 -19.36
N LEU A 383 15.70 -7.50 -18.84
CA LEU A 383 15.03 -6.20 -18.89
C LEU A 383 14.88 -5.70 -20.34
N ALA A 384 15.93 -5.80 -21.16
CA ALA A 384 15.87 -5.44 -22.57
C ALA A 384 14.84 -6.27 -23.36
N ASN A 385 14.82 -7.59 -23.13
CA ASN A 385 13.81 -8.46 -23.73
C ASN A 385 12.39 -8.09 -23.27
N PHE A 386 12.22 -7.76 -22.00
CA PHE A 386 10.94 -7.31 -21.47
C PHE A 386 10.50 -5.97 -22.09
N ASP A 387 11.41 -4.99 -22.22
CA ASP A 387 11.14 -3.70 -22.88
C ASP A 387 10.71 -3.91 -24.34
N PHE A 388 11.29 -4.89 -25.04
CA PHE A 388 10.84 -5.30 -26.37
C PHE A 388 9.39 -5.80 -26.37
N VAL A 389 9.02 -6.65 -25.37
CA VAL A 389 7.63 -7.12 -25.26
C VAL A 389 6.66 -5.96 -25.03
N VAL A 390 7.01 -5.01 -24.14
CA VAL A 390 6.19 -3.81 -23.89
C VAL A 390 6.00 -3.00 -25.17
N LYS A 391 7.07 -2.78 -25.94
CA LYS A 391 6.99 -2.10 -27.23
C LYS A 391 6.05 -2.84 -28.21
N ARG A 392 6.17 -4.16 -28.30
CA ARG A 392 5.30 -4.97 -29.18
C ARG A 392 3.83 -4.96 -28.76
N LEU A 393 3.54 -4.97 -27.45
CA LEU A 393 2.17 -4.81 -26.94
C LEU A 393 1.56 -3.49 -27.42
N ASN A 394 2.28 -2.38 -27.29
CA ASN A 394 1.82 -1.06 -27.73
C ASN A 394 1.61 -1.02 -29.26
N GLU A 395 2.53 -1.62 -30.03
CA GLU A 395 2.39 -1.70 -31.50
C GLU A 395 1.16 -2.49 -31.95
N VAL A 396 0.86 -3.61 -31.26
CA VAL A 396 -0.32 -4.45 -31.57
C VAL A 396 -1.60 -3.74 -31.16
N GLU A 397 -1.63 -3.09 -30.01
CA GLU A 397 -2.78 -2.32 -29.56
C GLU A 397 -3.09 -1.16 -30.50
N GLU A 398 -2.06 -0.43 -30.94
CA GLU A 398 -2.23 0.65 -31.90
C GLU A 398 -2.73 0.15 -33.26
N LYS A 399 -2.17 -0.96 -33.77
CA LYS A 399 -2.67 -1.59 -35.02
C LYS A 399 -4.13 -2.00 -34.90
N ASP A 400 -4.55 -2.53 -33.75
CA ASP A 400 -5.93 -2.97 -33.53
C ASP A 400 -6.87 -1.77 -33.36
N ARG A 401 -6.41 -0.69 -32.72
CA ARG A 401 -7.12 0.58 -32.63
C ARG A 401 -7.35 1.16 -34.01
N MET A 402 -6.30 1.16 -34.89
CA MET A 402 -6.41 1.61 -36.28
C MET A 402 -7.37 0.72 -37.09
N ARG A 403 -7.36 -0.60 -36.89
CA ARG A 403 -8.30 -1.52 -37.58
C ARG A 403 -9.73 -1.37 -37.08
N ALA A 404 -9.95 -1.05 -35.82
CA ALA A 404 -11.26 -0.77 -35.25
C ALA A 404 -11.76 0.62 -35.55
N PHE A 405 -10.88 1.48 -36.12
CA PHE A 405 -11.22 2.82 -36.51
C PHE A 405 -12.26 2.78 -37.64
N GLN A 406 -13.37 3.46 -37.43
CA GLN A 406 -14.44 3.62 -38.41
C GLN A 406 -14.59 5.11 -38.70
N SER A 407 -14.74 5.43 -39.98
CA SER A 407 -15.07 6.81 -40.40
C SER A 407 -16.35 7.25 -39.68
N PRO A 408 -16.38 8.46 -39.08
CA PRO A 408 -17.57 9.01 -38.46
C PRO A 408 -18.69 9.28 -39.45
N VAL A 409 -18.38 9.39 -40.77
CA VAL A 409 -19.32 9.43 -41.88
C VAL A 409 -19.36 8.08 -42.56
N ARG A 410 -20.53 7.43 -42.58
CA ARG A 410 -20.73 6.10 -43.15
C ARG A 410 -20.93 6.09 -44.64
N GLY A 411 -20.75 4.95 -45.28
CA GLY A 411 -20.89 4.80 -46.72
C GLY A 411 -22.29 5.14 -47.27
N ASP A 412 -23.35 4.84 -46.54
CA ASP A 412 -24.73 5.19 -46.84
C ASP A 412 -24.95 6.73 -46.83
N GLU A 413 -24.38 7.38 -45.87
CA GLU A 413 -24.40 8.85 -45.76
C GLU A 413 -23.60 9.52 -46.91
N ILE A 414 -22.40 8.96 -47.21
CA ILE A 414 -21.60 9.44 -48.37
C ILE A 414 -22.42 9.32 -49.66
N MET A 415 -23.12 8.20 -49.87
CA MET A 415 -23.98 8.02 -51.05
C MET A 415 -25.09 9.07 -51.07
N GLN A 416 -25.75 9.33 -49.95
CA GLN A 416 -26.83 10.28 -49.82
C GLN A 416 -26.38 11.72 -50.10
N VAL A 417 -25.30 12.14 -49.43
CA VAL A 417 -24.76 13.50 -49.48
C VAL A 417 -24.13 13.82 -50.83
N CYS A 418 -23.47 12.84 -51.44
CA CYS A 418 -22.78 13.03 -52.74
C CYS A 418 -23.63 12.61 -53.94
N GLY A 419 -24.83 12.07 -53.76
CA GLY A 419 -25.69 11.58 -54.83
C GLY A 419 -25.09 10.41 -55.61
N LEU A 420 -24.40 9.49 -54.93
CA LEU A 420 -23.67 8.37 -55.53
C LEU A 420 -24.41 7.06 -55.37
N ALA A 421 -24.32 6.21 -56.40
CA ALA A 421 -24.69 4.79 -56.26
C ALA A 421 -23.59 4.00 -55.55
N PRO A 422 -23.93 2.84 -54.93
CA PRO A 422 -22.92 1.95 -54.32
C PRO A 422 -21.82 1.61 -55.33
N GLY A 423 -20.55 1.85 -54.95
CA GLY A 423 -19.44 1.61 -55.87
C GLY A 423 -18.06 2.06 -55.35
N PRO A 424 -17.00 1.85 -56.15
CA PRO A 424 -15.62 2.14 -55.73
C PRO A 424 -15.37 3.60 -55.31
N LEU A 425 -16.15 4.54 -55.83
CA LEU A 425 -16.01 5.97 -55.50
C LEU A 425 -16.40 6.28 -54.07
N VAL A 426 -17.45 5.62 -53.57
CA VAL A 426 -17.84 5.72 -52.14
C VAL A 426 -16.73 5.21 -51.23
N GLY A 427 -16.08 4.10 -51.62
CA GLY A 427 -14.91 3.56 -50.88
C GLY A 427 -13.73 4.55 -50.90
N LYS A 428 -13.40 5.14 -52.02
CA LYS A 428 -12.32 6.15 -52.13
C LYS A 428 -12.57 7.39 -51.27
N LEU A 429 -13.79 7.92 -51.27
CA LEU A 429 -14.16 9.05 -50.41
C LEU A 429 -14.10 8.70 -48.90
N LYS A 430 -14.57 7.50 -48.57
CA LYS A 430 -14.46 7.01 -47.19
C LYS A 430 -13.00 6.91 -46.76
N THR A 431 -12.16 6.26 -47.55
CA THR A 431 -10.71 6.15 -47.26
C THR A 431 -10.04 7.53 -47.17
N ALA A 432 -10.37 8.49 -48.03
CA ALA A 432 -9.81 9.83 -47.92
C ALA A 432 -10.17 10.55 -46.61
N ILE A 433 -11.39 10.36 -46.11
CA ILE A 433 -11.78 10.88 -44.80
C ILE A 433 -10.97 10.18 -43.69
N GLU A 434 -10.89 8.84 -43.73
CA GLU A 434 -10.16 8.04 -42.75
C GLU A 434 -8.67 8.44 -42.72
N ASP A 435 -8.03 8.58 -43.86
CA ASP A 435 -6.64 9.02 -43.97
C ASP A 435 -6.43 10.44 -43.44
N ALA A 436 -7.34 11.36 -43.71
CA ALA A 436 -7.25 12.73 -43.22
C ALA A 436 -7.38 12.81 -41.68
N ILE A 437 -8.19 11.96 -41.08
CA ILE A 437 -8.31 11.86 -39.59
C ILE A 437 -7.05 11.23 -39.01
N LEU A 438 -6.57 10.13 -39.60
CA LEU A 438 -5.35 9.45 -39.19
C LEU A 438 -4.09 10.32 -39.28
N ASP A 439 -4.03 11.18 -40.33
CA ASP A 439 -2.97 12.16 -40.48
C ASP A 439 -3.11 13.38 -39.56
N GLY A 440 -4.17 13.45 -38.74
CA GLY A 440 -4.43 14.55 -37.82
C GLY A 440 -4.84 15.86 -38.52
N LYS A 441 -5.24 15.80 -39.80
CA LYS A 441 -5.69 16.97 -40.61
C LYS A 441 -7.07 17.46 -40.20
N LEU A 442 -7.90 16.55 -39.63
CA LEU A 442 -9.22 16.88 -39.08
C LEU A 442 -9.51 16.01 -37.83
N PRO A 443 -10.34 16.50 -36.90
CA PRO A 443 -10.75 15.73 -35.74
C PRO A 443 -11.69 14.57 -36.14
N ASN A 444 -11.70 13.49 -35.34
CA ASN A 444 -12.60 12.35 -35.54
C ASN A 444 -14.02 12.69 -35.05
N GLU A 445 -14.64 13.65 -35.70
CA GLU A 445 -15.99 14.18 -35.41
C GLU A 445 -16.82 14.18 -36.67
N HIS A 446 -18.11 13.85 -36.55
CA HIS A 446 -19.04 13.71 -37.66
C HIS A 446 -19.10 14.98 -38.51
N ASP A 447 -19.30 16.16 -37.92
CA ASP A 447 -19.47 17.43 -38.63
C ASP A 447 -18.20 17.87 -39.35
N ALA A 448 -17.04 17.64 -38.73
CA ALA A 448 -15.74 17.94 -39.36
C ALA A 448 -15.50 17.04 -40.60
N ALA A 449 -15.79 15.73 -40.43
CA ALA A 449 -15.64 14.75 -41.51
C ALA A 449 -16.64 14.99 -42.64
N LEU A 450 -17.87 15.39 -42.34
CA LEU A 450 -18.88 15.75 -43.33
C LEU A 450 -18.48 17.02 -44.12
N THR A 451 -17.95 18.02 -43.43
CA THR A 451 -17.42 19.25 -44.06
C THR A 451 -16.26 18.92 -45.00
N TYR A 452 -15.34 18.06 -44.55
CA TYR A 452 -14.22 17.61 -45.40
C TYR A 452 -14.71 16.79 -46.58
N LEU A 453 -15.68 15.88 -46.44
CA LEU A 453 -16.30 15.13 -47.53
C LEU A 453 -16.83 16.08 -48.62
N LEU A 454 -17.57 17.13 -48.22
CA LEU A 454 -18.13 18.12 -49.16
C LEU A 454 -17.05 18.88 -49.89
N ALA A 455 -15.88 19.11 -49.28
CA ALA A 455 -14.76 19.79 -49.93
C ALA A 455 -14.06 18.91 -50.98
N ILE A 456 -13.94 17.58 -50.72
CA ILE A 456 -13.17 16.68 -51.60
C ILE A 456 -14.01 15.91 -52.63
N LYS A 457 -15.35 15.96 -52.52
CA LYS A 457 -16.25 15.12 -53.34
C LYS A 457 -16.08 15.29 -54.84
N ASP A 458 -15.71 16.48 -55.28
CA ASP A 458 -15.53 16.82 -56.72
C ASP A 458 -14.10 16.51 -57.19
N ASP A 459 -13.11 16.60 -56.33
CA ASP A 459 -11.70 16.29 -56.65
C ASP A 459 -11.45 14.79 -56.81
N VAL A 460 -12.17 13.92 -56.12
CA VAL A 460 -12.04 12.46 -56.17
C VAL A 460 -12.82 11.86 -57.38
N ARG A 461 -13.65 12.65 -58.08
CA ARG A 461 -14.36 12.25 -59.28
C ARG A 461 -13.50 12.26 -60.54
N LEU A 462 -12.33 12.91 -60.45
CA LEU A 462 -11.30 12.96 -61.53
C LEU A 462 -10.30 11.81 -61.34
#